data_3ac0a4edc3b9a8d38aa1d62f1285551c
#
_entry.id   3ac0a4edc3b9a8d38aa1d62f1285551c
#
_cell.length_a   1.000
_cell.length_b   1.000
_cell.length_c   1.000
_cell.angle_alpha   90.00
_cell.angle_beta   90.00
_cell.angle_gamma   90.00
#
_symmetry.space_group_name_H-M   'P 1'
#
loop_
_entity.id
_entity.type
_entity.pdbx_description
1 polymer ?
#
loop_
_entity_poly.entity_id
_entity_poly.type
_entity_poly.pdbx_seq_one_letter_code
_entity_poly.pdbx_strand_id
1 'polypeptide(L)'
;AAAQDAPTLNTPGWLYRSWLAAYGEETTRAISLAHGERAALDLTVASDPVGWSAKLDARLLPTGGLRRVTSGPITALPGYDAGAWWVQDAAASLPARLLGDVAGKSVIDMCAAPGGKAAQLAAAGATITAVDLSERRMERLVSNMGRLGFTMEAVHGDAASWRPAELVDAVLLDAP
;
A
#
# COMPACT_ATOMS: atom_id res chain seq x y z
N ALA A 1 -22.86 -3.51 35.62
CA ALA A 1 -22.80 -4.09 34.30
C ALA A 1 -21.49 -4.89 34.21
N ALA A 2 -21.55 -6.17 33.86
CA ALA A 2 -20.34 -6.95 33.59
C ALA A 2 -19.59 -6.30 32.41
N ALA A 3 -18.27 -6.13 32.57
CA ALA A 3 -17.46 -5.60 31.49
C ALA A 3 -17.56 -6.57 30.29
N GLN A 4 -17.90 -6.05 29.12
CA GLN A 4 -17.96 -6.87 27.91
C GLN A 4 -16.55 -7.32 27.52
N ASP A 5 -16.41 -8.57 27.13
CA ASP A 5 -15.16 -9.11 26.60
C ASP A 5 -14.98 -8.68 25.13
N ALA A 6 -14.55 -7.43 24.95
CA ALA A 6 -14.40 -6.81 23.63
C ALA A 6 -13.51 -7.62 22.67
N PRO A 7 -12.36 -8.19 23.07
CA PRO A 7 -11.56 -9.04 22.18
C PRO A 7 -12.34 -10.18 21.56
N THR A 8 -13.09 -10.92 22.36
CA THR A 8 -13.89 -12.07 21.87
C THR A 8 -15.09 -11.62 21.04
N LEU A 9 -15.76 -10.51 21.45
CA LEU A 9 -16.95 -10.01 20.74
C LEU A 9 -16.63 -9.36 19.39
N ASN A 10 -15.47 -8.70 19.28
CA ASN A 10 -15.05 -8.01 18.06
C ASN A 10 -14.31 -8.90 17.05
N THR A 11 -13.96 -10.12 17.43
CA THR A 11 -13.30 -11.09 16.54
C THR A 11 -14.34 -12.09 16.02
N PRO A 12 -14.45 -12.29 14.68
CA PRO A 12 -15.32 -13.32 14.13
C PRO A 12 -15.07 -14.68 14.76
N GLY A 13 -16.12 -15.38 15.20
CA GLY A 13 -15.98 -16.60 16.00
C GLY A 13 -15.19 -17.73 15.31
N TRP A 14 -15.25 -17.82 13.97
CA TRP A 14 -14.45 -18.80 13.22
C TRP A 14 -12.95 -18.46 13.27
N LEU A 15 -12.59 -17.19 13.20
CA LEU A 15 -11.20 -16.72 13.25
C LEU A 15 -10.64 -16.87 14.67
N TYR A 16 -11.41 -16.48 15.68
CA TYR A 16 -11.04 -16.67 17.09
C TYR A 16 -10.71 -18.14 17.39
N ARG A 17 -11.57 -19.08 16.96
CA ARG A 17 -11.33 -20.53 17.16
C ARG A 17 -10.08 -21.02 16.41
N SER A 18 -9.84 -20.53 15.21
CA SER A 18 -8.63 -20.89 14.45
C SER A 18 -7.36 -20.44 15.17
N TRP A 19 -7.35 -19.20 15.66
CA TRP A 19 -6.21 -18.69 16.45
C TRP A 19 -6.04 -19.39 17.78
N LEU A 20 -7.16 -19.69 18.46
CA LEU A 20 -7.14 -20.43 19.72
C LEU A 20 -6.48 -21.81 19.57
N ALA A 21 -6.81 -22.52 18.51
CA ALA A 21 -6.22 -23.82 18.20
C ALA A 21 -4.73 -23.74 17.83
N ALA A 22 -4.32 -22.66 17.16
CA ALA A 22 -2.94 -22.49 16.68
C ALA A 22 -1.99 -21.90 17.75
N TYR A 23 -2.48 -20.95 18.57
CA TYR A 23 -1.64 -20.10 19.42
C TYR A 23 -1.98 -20.15 20.92
N GLY A 24 -3.06 -20.81 21.30
CA GLY A 24 -3.57 -20.84 22.67
C GLY A 24 -4.31 -19.54 23.07
N GLU A 25 -4.90 -19.55 24.26
CA GLU A 25 -5.84 -18.52 24.72
C GLU A 25 -5.16 -17.14 24.90
N GLU A 26 -4.03 -17.11 25.60
CA GLU A 26 -3.30 -15.86 25.90
C GLU A 26 -2.90 -15.11 24.62
N THR A 27 -2.27 -15.81 23.70
CA THR A 27 -1.83 -15.22 22.43
C THR A 27 -3.01 -14.79 21.54
N THR A 28 -4.07 -15.62 21.48
CA THR A 28 -5.29 -15.28 20.75
C THR A 28 -5.94 -14.01 21.29
N ARG A 29 -5.99 -13.88 22.60
CA ARG A 29 -6.53 -12.68 23.24
C ARG A 29 -5.66 -11.43 22.93
N ALA A 30 -4.35 -11.57 22.99
CA ALA A 30 -3.43 -10.49 22.64
C ALA A 30 -3.58 -10.07 21.17
N ILE A 31 -3.70 -11.01 20.23
CA ILE A 31 -3.98 -10.75 18.81
C ILE A 31 -5.31 -9.99 18.66
N SER A 32 -6.37 -10.46 19.30
CA SER A 32 -7.70 -9.83 19.23
C SER A 32 -7.72 -8.41 19.79
N LEU A 33 -6.97 -8.15 20.86
CA LEU A 33 -6.78 -6.79 21.40
C LEU A 33 -6.05 -5.88 20.42
N ALA A 34 -4.94 -6.35 19.84
CA ALA A 34 -4.15 -5.60 18.87
C ALA A 34 -4.97 -5.23 17.61
N HIS A 35 -5.86 -6.13 17.16
CA HIS A 35 -6.78 -5.86 16.06
C HIS A 35 -7.87 -4.81 16.39
N GLY A 36 -8.14 -4.60 17.67
CA GLY A 36 -9.05 -3.54 18.14
C GLY A 36 -8.43 -2.14 18.16
N GLU A 37 -7.11 -2.05 18.04
CA GLU A 37 -6.41 -0.77 18.02
C GLU A 37 -6.46 -0.12 16.62
N ARG A 38 -6.38 1.20 16.60
CA ARG A 38 -6.28 1.92 15.33
C ARG A 38 -4.92 1.66 14.68
N ALA A 39 -4.94 1.18 13.44
CA ALA A 39 -3.74 1.13 12.62
C ALA A 39 -3.19 2.54 12.39
N ALA A 40 -1.88 2.68 12.48
CA ALA A 40 -1.22 3.91 12.05
C ALA A 40 -1.40 4.09 10.54
N LEU A 41 -1.44 5.35 10.09
CA LEU A 41 -1.48 5.68 8.68
C LEU A 41 -0.05 5.84 8.16
N ASP A 42 0.35 4.95 7.26
CA ASP A 42 1.61 5.05 6.54
C ASP A 42 1.40 5.68 5.16
N LEU A 43 2.32 6.58 4.82
CA LEU A 43 2.30 7.34 3.58
C LEU A 43 3.66 7.23 2.90
N THR A 44 3.64 7.10 1.58
CA THR A 44 4.83 7.29 0.74
C THR A 44 4.72 8.64 0.04
N VAL A 45 5.79 9.40 0.00
CA VAL A 45 5.86 10.73 -0.62
C VAL A 45 6.64 10.68 -1.91
N ALA A 46 6.22 11.48 -2.90
CA ALA A 46 6.91 11.57 -4.19
C ALA A 46 8.29 12.24 -4.04
N SER A 47 8.39 13.24 -3.14
CA SER A 47 9.63 13.98 -2.88
C SER A 47 9.55 14.67 -1.52
N ASP A 48 10.70 15.14 -1.00
CA ASP A 48 10.83 15.90 0.25
C ASP A 48 10.16 15.24 1.47
N PRO A 49 10.55 14.01 1.86
CA PRO A 49 9.93 13.32 2.98
C PRO A 49 10.12 14.08 4.32
N VAL A 50 11.19 14.84 4.48
CA VAL A 50 11.43 15.63 5.69
C VAL A 50 10.46 16.80 5.78
N GLY A 51 10.27 17.56 4.71
CA GLY A 51 9.30 18.66 4.68
C GLY A 51 7.86 18.18 4.85
N TRP A 52 7.49 17.04 4.25
CA TRP A 52 6.18 16.44 4.43
C TRP A 52 5.97 15.85 5.83
N SER A 53 7.02 15.32 6.46
CA SER A 53 6.97 14.88 7.85
C SER A 53 6.49 16.02 8.78
N ALA A 54 7.06 17.22 8.62
CA ALA A 54 6.65 18.39 9.38
C ALA A 54 5.22 18.86 9.05
N LYS A 55 4.88 18.96 7.75
CA LYS A 55 3.55 19.42 7.30
C LYS A 55 2.39 18.51 7.72
N LEU A 56 2.66 17.19 7.81
CA LEU A 56 1.66 16.19 8.15
C LEU A 56 1.69 15.79 9.62
N ASP A 57 2.58 16.37 10.44
CA ASP A 57 2.82 15.93 11.81
C ASP A 57 2.99 14.40 11.86
N ALA A 58 3.93 13.91 11.07
CA ALA A 58 4.16 12.49 10.85
C ALA A 58 5.63 12.13 11.12
N ARG A 59 5.86 10.96 11.68
CA ARG A 59 7.21 10.44 11.92
C ARG A 59 7.80 9.88 10.62
N LEU A 60 9.02 10.29 10.29
CA LEU A 60 9.81 9.70 9.21
C LEU A 60 10.22 8.27 9.60
N LEU A 61 9.98 7.32 8.70
CA LEU A 61 10.35 5.92 8.86
C LEU A 61 11.71 5.62 8.22
N PRO A 62 12.41 4.56 8.64
CA PRO A 62 13.65 4.12 8.00
C PRO A 62 13.48 3.80 6.50
N THR A 63 12.27 3.47 6.08
CA THR A 63 11.90 3.27 4.67
C THR A 63 11.74 4.58 3.89
N GLY A 64 11.96 5.75 4.50
CA GLY A 64 11.69 7.06 3.87
C GLY A 64 10.20 7.39 3.74
N GLY A 65 9.31 6.50 4.13
CA GLY A 65 7.87 6.77 4.28
C GLY A 65 7.57 7.54 5.55
N LEU A 66 6.34 7.95 5.72
CA LEU A 66 5.86 8.70 6.87
C LEU A 66 4.81 7.89 7.62
N ARG A 67 4.83 7.94 8.96
CA ARG A 67 3.81 7.31 9.81
C ARG A 67 3.16 8.34 10.72
N ARG A 68 1.84 8.39 10.70
CA ARG A 68 1.09 9.21 11.65
C ARG A 68 -0.08 8.45 12.28
N VAL A 69 -0.44 8.88 13.48
CA VAL A 69 -1.74 8.55 14.07
C VAL A 69 -2.69 9.67 13.65
N THR A 70 -3.75 9.33 12.94
CA THR A 70 -4.70 10.32 12.42
C THR A 70 -6.12 10.04 12.88
N SER A 71 -6.90 11.12 12.96
CA SER A 71 -8.34 11.09 13.06
C SER A 71 -8.93 11.93 11.92
N GLY A 72 -10.02 11.46 11.32
CA GLY A 72 -10.69 12.14 10.22
C GLY A 72 -10.32 11.61 8.83
N PRO A 73 -10.89 12.21 7.77
CA PRO A 73 -10.70 11.74 6.41
C PRO A 73 -9.31 12.05 5.90
N ILE A 74 -8.69 11.04 5.27
CA ILE A 74 -7.34 11.14 4.67
C ILE A 74 -7.31 12.20 3.57
N THR A 75 -8.40 12.35 2.84
CA THR A 75 -8.54 13.34 1.76
C THR A 75 -8.48 14.79 2.23
N ALA A 76 -8.71 15.05 3.52
CA ALA A 76 -8.59 16.39 4.10
C ALA A 76 -7.14 16.74 4.52
N LEU A 77 -6.22 15.83 4.41
CA LEU A 77 -4.82 16.07 4.80
C LEU A 77 -4.11 16.94 3.75
N PRO A 78 -3.22 17.86 4.19
CA PRO A 78 -2.43 18.69 3.29
C PRO A 78 -1.71 17.85 2.22
N GLY A 79 -1.77 18.27 0.96
CA GLY A 79 -1.07 17.63 -0.15
C GLY A 79 -1.78 16.44 -0.78
N TYR A 80 -2.95 16.01 -0.29
CA TYR A 80 -3.70 14.91 -0.90
C TYR A 80 -4.10 15.24 -2.34
N ASP A 81 -4.85 16.32 -2.53
CA ASP A 81 -5.31 16.75 -3.87
C ASP A 81 -4.18 17.19 -4.79
N ALA A 82 -3.09 17.69 -4.21
CA ALA A 82 -1.88 18.05 -4.94
C ALA A 82 -1.02 16.82 -5.37
N GLY A 83 -1.44 15.60 -5.02
CA GLY A 83 -0.71 14.39 -5.40
C GLY A 83 0.67 14.24 -4.75
N ALA A 84 0.93 14.91 -3.63
CA ALA A 84 2.26 14.93 -3.02
C ALA A 84 2.65 13.60 -2.38
N TRP A 85 1.67 12.76 -2.07
CA TRP A 85 1.85 11.49 -1.38
C TRP A 85 0.65 10.55 -1.62
N TRP A 86 0.82 9.30 -1.24
CA TRP A 86 -0.22 8.27 -1.26
C TRP A 86 -0.14 7.37 -0.03
N VAL A 87 -1.25 6.68 0.28
CA VAL A 87 -1.31 5.70 1.35
C VAL A 87 -0.59 4.44 0.90
N GLN A 88 0.41 4.03 1.67
CA GLN A 88 1.13 2.79 1.44
C GLN A 88 1.78 2.36 2.75
N ASP A 89 1.46 1.15 3.20
CA ASP A 89 2.10 0.53 4.35
C ASP A 89 3.62 0.44 4.15
N ALA A 90 4.39 0.66 5.23
CA ALA A 90 5.84 0.67 5.16
C ALA A 90 6.42 -0.65 4.63
N ALA A 91 5.84 -1.80 5.02
CA ALA A 91 6.27 -3.10 4.52
C ALA A 91 5.90 -3.27 3.03
N ALA A 92 4.72 -2.78 2.61
CA ALA A 92 4.30 -2.82 1.21
C ALA A 92 5.16 -1.94 0.28
N SER A 93 5.95 -1.01 0.84
CA SER A 93 6.90 -0.22 0.07
C SER A 93 8.23 -0.94 -0.23
N LEU A 94 8.54 -2.04 0.47
CA LEU A 94 9.84 -2.72 0.36
C LEU A 94 10.03 -3.46 -0.98
N PRO A 95 9.05 -4.21 -1.52
CA PRO A 95 9.25 -4.97 -2.76
C PRO A 95 9.71 -4.12 -3.94
N ALA A 96 9.12 -2.94 -4.15
CA ALA A 96 9.54 -2.04 -5.23
C ALA A 96 10.99 -1.57 -5.08
N ARG A 97 11.51 -1.42 -3.86
CA ARG A 97 12.90 -1.02 -3.59
C ARG A 97 13.92 -2.10 -3.93
N LEU A 98 13.51 -3.37 -3.95
CA LEU A 98 14.40 -4.48 -4.31
C LEU A 98 14.81 -4.46 -5.78
N LEU A 99 14.09 -3.71 -6.63
CA LEU A 99 14.49 -3.50 -8.03
C LEU A 99 15.69 -2.55 -8.18
N GLY A 100 16.10 -1.88 -7.09
CA GLY A 100 17.22 -0.94 -7.09
C GLY A 100 16.94 0.33 -7.88
N ASP A 101 17.93 0.84 -8.61
CA ASP A 101 17.77 2.02 -9.45
C ASP A 101 16.97 1.69 -10.71
N VAL A 102 15.81 2.31 -10.84
CA VAL A 102 14.88 2.13 -11.96
C VAL A 102 14.70 3.40 -12.81
N ALA A 103 15.47 4.45 -12.55
CA ALA A 103 15.38 5.68 -13.31
C ALA A 103 15.65 5.43 -14.81
N GLY A 104 14.71 5.86 -15.66
CA GLY A 104 14.76 5.67 -17.12
C GLY A 104 14.53 4.24 -17.60
N LYS A 105 14.21 3.28 -16.69
CA LYS A 105 13.95 1.89 -17.05
C LYS A 105 12.47 1.63 -17.31
N SER A 106 12.20 0.64 -18.15
CA SER A 106 10.86 0.08 -18.37
C SER A 106 10.57 -1.00 -17.33
N VAL A 107 9.48 -0.85 -16.58
CA VAL A 107 9.12 -1.78 -15.50
C VAL A 107 7.66 -2.21 -15.63
N ILE A 108 7.42 -3.51 -15.56
CA ILE A 108 6.07 -4.07 -15.44
C ILE A 108 5.77 -4.31 -13.96
N ASP A 109 4.65 -3.76 -13.48
CA ASP A 109 4.07 -4.10 -12.17
C ASP A 109 2.89 -5.06 -12.41
N MET A 110 3.09 -6.33 -12.08
CA MET A 110 2.06 -7.36 -12.15
C MET A 110 1.30 -7.45 -10.83
N CYS A 111 -0.02 -7.51 -10.87
CA CYS A 111 -0.91 -7.35 -9.72
C CYS A 111 -0.85 -5.92 -9.13
N ALA A 112 -0.78 -4.91 -10.01
CA ALA A 112 -0.40 -3.54 -9.68
C ALA A 112 -1.41 -2.78 -8.81
N ALA A 113 -2.71 -3.07 -8.96
CA ALA A 113 -3.75 -2.29 -8.30
C ALA A 113 -3.78 -2.50 -6.77
N PRO A 114 -3.97 -1.43 -5.99
CA PRO A 114 -4.47 -0.08 -6.34
C PRO A 114 -3.41 0.94 -6.76
N GLY A 115 -2.15 0.55 -7.02
CA GLY A 115 -1.14 1.40 -7.63
C GLY A 115 -0.04 1.94 -6.70
N GLY A 116 0.02 1.51 -5.44
CA GLY A 116 1.02 2.03 -4.49
C GLY A 116 2.47 1.77 -4.91
N LYS A 117 2.78 0.57 -5.40
CA LYS A 117 4.11 0.19 -5.90
C LYS A 117 4.38 0.79 -7.27
N ALA A 118 3.38 0.78 -8.17
CA ALA A 118 3.48 1.46 -9.47
C ALA A 118 3.80 2.96 -9.29
N ALA A 119 3.13 3.65 -8.36
CA ALA A 119 3.40 5.05 -8.03
C ALA A 119 4.84 5.24 -7.48
N GLN A 120 5.31 4.33 -6.65
CA GLN A 120 6.66 4.36 -6.11
C GLN A 120 7.73 4.23 -7.20
N LEU A 121 7.53 3.31 -8.14
CA LEU A 121 8.42 3.10 -9.28
C LEU A 121 8.37 4.30 -10.25
N ALA A 122 7.17 4.84 -10.53
CA ALA A 122 7.01 6.04 -11.35
C ALA A 122 7.68 7.27 -10.71
N ALA A 123 7.55 7.46 -9.39
CA ALA A 123 8.24 8.51 -8.65
C ALA A 123 9.77 8.36 -8.68
N ALA A 124 10.28 7.13 -8.82
CA ALA A 124 11.70 6.83 -9.01
C ALA A 124 12.16 7.00 -10.47
N GLY A 125 11.28 7.42 -11.38
CA GLY A 125 11.61 7.73 -12.78
C GLY A 125 11.49 6.55 -13.75
N ALA A 126 10.82 5.46 -13.38
CA ALA A 126 10.55 4.35 -14.27
C ALA A 126 9.37 4.64 -15.21
N THR A 127 9.40 4.05 -16.41
CA THR A 127 8.23 3.94 -17.30
C THR A 127 7.46 2.68 -16.91
N ILE A 128 6.17 2.82 -16.54
CA ILE A 128 5.39 1.75 -15.93
C ILE A 128 4.34 1.19 -16.88
N THR A 129 4.33 -0.14 -17.02
CA THR A 129 3.17 -0.90 -17.49
C THR A 129 2.57 -1.63 -16.28
N ALA A 130 1.36 -1.25 -15.91
CA ALA A 130 0.64 -1.80 -14.76
C ALA A 130 -0.40 -2.81 -15.21
N VAL A 131 -0.29 -4.05 -14.74
CA VAL A 131 -1.19 -5.17 -15.10
C VAL A 131 -1.99 -5.59 -13.87
N ASP A 132 -3.30 -5.72 -14.00
CA ASP A 132 -4.16 -6.29 -12.94
C ASP A 132 -5.37 -7.01 -13.56
N LEU A 133 -5.78 -8.10 -12.94
CA LEU A 133 -6.91 -8.92 -13.38
C LEU A 133 -8.27 -8.25 -13.13
N SER A 134 -8.35 -7.32 -12.18
CA SER A 134 -9.60 -6.70 -11.76
C SER A 134 -9.79 -5.33 -12.39
N GLU A 135 -10.76 -5.21 -13.31
CA GLU A 135 -11.12 -3.95 -13.93
C GLU A 135 -11.44 -2.85 -12.90
N ARG A 136 -12.25 -3.17 -11.89
CA ARG A 136 -12.59 -2.24 -10.81
C ARG A 136 -11.36 -1.76 -10.02
N ARG A 137 -10.35 -2.61 -9.83
CA ARG A 137 -9.11 -2.22 -9.15
C ARG A 137 -8.24 -1.37 -10.07
N MET A 138 -8.24 -1.67 -11.39
CA MET A 138 -7.55 -0.85 -12.40
C MET A 138 -8.10 0.57 -12.48
N GLU A 139 -9.41 0.77 -12.42
CA GLU A 139 -10.02 2.11 -12.35
C GLU A 139 -9.46 2.93 -11.18
N ARG A 140 -9.33 2.30 -10.01
CA ARG A 140 -8.73 2.95 -8.84
C ARG A 140 -7.26 3.28 -9.04
N LEU A 141 -6.51 2.37 -9.67
CA LEU A 141 -5.10 2.59 -9.99
C LEU A 141 -4.96 3.77 -10.93
N VAL A 142 -5.71 3.82 -12.04
CA VAL A 142 -5.70 4.94 -12.99
C VAL A 142 -6.04 6.26 -12.30
N SER A 143 -7.10 6.27 -11.46
CA SER A 143 -7.47 7.45 -10.69
C SER A 143 -6.37 7.90 -9.73
N ASN A 144 -5.73 6.97 -9.02
CA ASN A 144 -4.63 7.27 -8.10
C ASN A 144 -3.42 7.83 -8.84
N MET A 145 -2.99 7.21 -9.94
CA MET A 145 -1.86 7.68 -10.75
C MET A 145 -2.13 9.06 -11.34
N GLY A 146 -3.36 9.30 -11.85
CA GLY A 146 -3.78 10.61 -12.34
C GLY A 146 -3.73 11.70 -11.26
N ARG A 147 -4.23 11.41 -10.04
CA ARG A 147 -4.12 12.33 -8.90
C ARG A 147 -2.67 12.66 -8.54
N LEU A 148 -1.78 11.67 -8.62
CA LEU A 148 -0.35 11.81 -8.31
C LEU A 148 0.45 12.48 -9.44
N GLY A 149 -0.16 12.69 -10.62
CA GLY A 149 0.50 13.26 -11.77
C GLY A 149 1.46 12.29 -12.49
N PHE A 150 1.32 10.99 -12.26
CA PHE A 150 2.11 9.96 -12.94
C PHE A 150 1.37 9.40 -14.15
N THR A 151 2.12 9.13 -15.21
CA THR A 151 1.65 8.43 -16.41
C THR A 151 2.08 6.97 -16.37
N MET A 152 1.26 6.09 -16.93
CA MET A 152 1.55 4.66 -17.08
C MET A 152 0.71 4.06 -18.20
N GLU A 153 1.13 2.91 -18.68
CA GLU A 153 0.28 2.02 -19.47
C GLU A 153 -0.54 1.14 -18.51
N ALA A 154 -1.86 1.14 -18.66
CA ALA A 154 -2.78 0.34 -17.85
C ALA A 154 -3.28 -0.85 -18.65
N VAL A 155 -3.06 -2.06 -18.17
CA VAL A 155 -3.44 -3.30 -18.83
C VAL A 155 -4.38 -4.11 -17.93
N HIS A 156 -5.65 -4.25 -18.34
CA HIS A 156 -6.56 -5.19 -17.74
C HIS A 156 -6.28 -6.58 -18.32
N GLY A 157 -5.72 -7.49 -17.51
CA GLY A 157 -5.31 -8.80 -17.98
C GLY A 157 -4.83 -9.73 -16.87
N ASP A 158 -4.81 -11.00 -17.19
CA ASP A 158 -4.27 -12.04 -16.31
C ASP A 158 -2.75 -12.10 -16.45
N ALA A 159 -2.02 -11.78 -15.38
CA ALA A 159 -0.57 -11.82 -15.30
C ALA A 159 0.02 -13.21 -15.69
N ALA A 160 -0.73 -14.29 -15.51
CA ALA A 160 -0.30 -15.62 -15.89
C ALA A 160 -0.24 -15.83 -17.42
N SER A 161 -1.11 -15.15 -18.16
CA SER A 161 -1.25 -15.32 -19.62
C SER A 161 -0.81 -14.09 -20.44
N TRP A 162 -0.91 -12.89 -19.88
CA TRP A 162 -0.50 -11.67 -20.55
C TRP A 162 1.03 -11.64 -20.78
N ARG A 163 1.43 -11.07 -21.91
CA ARG A 163 2.84 -10.90 -22.28
C ARG A 163 3.04 -9.50 -22.86
N PRO A 164 4.15 -8.84 -22.53
CA PRO A 164 4.52 -7.57 -23.17
C PRO A 164 4.90 -7.80 -24.63
N ALA A 165 4.69 -6.78 -25.46
CA ALA A 165 5.12 -6.79 -26.87
C ALA A 165 6.64 -6.75 -27.01
N GLU A 166 7.32 -6.07 -26.09
CA GLU A 166 8.76 -5.92 -26.06
C GLU A 166 9.34 -6.34 -24.71
N LEU A 167 10.65 -6.62 -24.69
CA LEU A 167 11.36 -6.89 -23.44
C LEU A 167 11.42 -5.63 -22.58
N VAL A 168 11.35 -5.82 -21.28
CA VAL A 168 11.46 -4.76 -20.28
C VAL A 168 12.67 -4.97 -19.37
N ASP A 169 13.10 -3.91 -18.69
CA ASP A 169 14.28 -3.96 -17.82
C ASP A 169 14.01 -4.70 -16.51
N ALA A 170 12.77 -4.62 -15.98
CA ALA A 170 12.40 -5.28 -14.74
C ALA A 170 10.92 -5.63 -14.66
N VAL A 171 10.61 -6.62 -13.83
CA VAL A 171 9.24 -7.03 -13.50
C VAL A 171 9.09 -7.08 -11.99
N LEU A 172 8.08 -6.43 -11.47
CA LEU A 172 7.62 -6.56 -10.09
C LEU A 172 6.39 -7.45 -10.07
N LEU A 173 6.47 -8.56 -9.32
CA LEU A 173 5.33 -9.42 -9.02
C LEU A 173 5.17 -9.51 -7.50
N ASP A 174 4.13 -8.87 -7.00
CA ASP A 174 3.72 -8.93 -5.60
C ASP A 174 2.24 -9.36 -5.55
N ALA A 175 2.06 -10.67 -5.72
CA ALA A 175 0.73 -11.29 -5.79
C ALA A 175 0.06 -11.30 -4.41
N PRO A 176 -1.29 -11.20 -4.36
CA PRO A 176 -2.09 -11.30 -3.14
C PRO A 176 -2.06 -12.70 -2.54
#